data_cb110ef5897c4f26f5fc435401764b4c
#
_entry.id   cb110ef5897c4f26f5fc435401764b4c
#
_cell.length_a   1.000
_cell.length_b   1.000
_cell.length_c   1.000
_cell.angle_alpha   90.00
_cell.angle_beta   90.00
_cell.angle_gamma   90.00
#
_symmetry.space_group_name_H-M   'P 1'
#
loop_
_entity.id
_entity.type
_entity.pdbx_description
1 polymer ?
#
loop_
_entity_poly.entity_id
_entity_poly.type
_entity_poly.pdbx_seq_one_letter_code
_entity_poly.pdbx_strand_id
1 'polypeptide(L)'
;MKNINKENDEVLYTKESIINFTAQDLAELKQMARLNPRQRIRICSHSNINDKIHEMIIYHPKGTYVRPHKHLGKDESFHLISGEIDCIIFNNQGAVSKAFPMG
;
A
#
# COMPACT_ATOMS: atom_id res chain seq x y z
N MET A 1 -16.86 -1.02 -3.77
CA MET A 1 -16.18 0.28 -3.98
C MET A 1 -16.72 0.92 -5.24
N LYS A 2 -16.95 2.20 -5.19
CA LYS A 2 -17.46 2.98 -6.32
C LYS A 2 -16.36 3.86 -6.89
N ASN A 3 -16.53 4.22 -8.16
CA ASN A 3 -15.70 5.23 -8.83
C ASN A 3 -14.20 4.95 -8.74
N ILE A 4 -13.80 3.77 -9.15
CA ILE A 4 -12.40 3.40 -9.26
C ILE A 4 -11.98 3.19 -10.71
N ASN A 5 -10.72 3.50 -10.99
CA ASN A 5 -10.02 3.13 -12.22
C ASN A 5 -9.06 2.00 -11.89
N LYS A 6 -9.11 0.95 -12.67
CA LYS A 6 -8.18 -0.16 -12.54
C LYS A 6 -7.04 0.05 -13.54
N GLU A 7 -5.83 0.34 -13.04
CA GLU A 7 -4.67 0.44 -13.90
C GLU A 7 -4.16 -0.94 -14.31
N ASN A 8 -4.15 -1.87 -13.36
CA ASN A 8 -3.85 -3.27 -13.56
C ASN A 8 -4.46 -4.07 -12.41
N ASP A 9 -4.19 -5.38 -12.33
CA ASP A 9 -4.80 -6.25 -11.30
C ASP A 9 -4.38 -5.89 -9.88
N GLU A 10 -3.26 -5.20 -9.70
CA GLU A 10 -2.73 -4.85 -8.39
C GLU A 10 -2.87 -3.37 -8.03
N VAL A 11 -3.24 -2.51 -8.97
CA VAL A 11 -3.23 -1.05 -8.78
C VAL A 11 -4.56 -0.44 -9.20
N LEU A 12 -5.26 0.12 -8.22
CA LEU A 12 -6.50 0.85 -8.41
C LEU A 12 -6.30 2.31 -8.07
N TYR A 13 -7.02 3.18 -8.77
CA TYR A 13 -7.10 4.61 -8.47
C TYR A 13 -8.54 4.99 -8.18
N THR A 14 -8.76 5.83 -7.17
CA THR A 14 -10.07 6.41 -6.94
C THR A 14 -10.30 7.60 -7.86
N LYS A 15 -11.55 7.84 -8.22
CA LYS A 15 -11.98 9.04 -8.98
C LYS A 15 -12.62 10.08 -8.08
N GLU A 16 -12.74 9.81 -6.80
CA GLU A 16 -13.39 10.71 -5.85
C GLU A 16 -12.43 11.82 -5.42
N SER A 17 -12.94 13.04 -5.25
CA SER A 17 -12.15 14.15 -4.72
C SER A 17 -12.01 14.09 -3.19
N ILE A 18 -13.02 13.57 -2.53
CA ILE A 18 -13.01 13.28 -1.10
C ILE A 18 -13.27 11.80 -0.95
N ILE A 19 -12.35 11.11 -0.27
CA ILE A 19 -12.35 9.65 -0.24
C ILE A 19 -12.64 9.16 1.15
N ASN A 20 -13.56 8.21 1.23
CA ASN A 20 -13.91 7.51 2.46
C ASN A 20 -13.83 6.01 2.21
N PHE A 21 -12.97 5.33 2.95
CA PHE A 21 -12.87 3.87 2.91
C PHE A 21 -13.57 3.27 4.12
N THR A 22 -14.53 2.40 3.84
CA THR A 22 -15.28 1.68 4.87
C THR A 22 -14.68 0.29 5.11
N ALA A 23 -15.11 -0.37 6.19
CA ALA A 23 -14.72 -1.77 6.43
C ALA A 23 -15.15 -2.67 5.26
N GLN A 24 -16.29 -2.37 4.64
CA GLN A 24 -16.76 -3.10 3.46
C GLN A 24 -15.80 -2.92 2.28
N ASP A 25 -15.32 -1.72 2.05
CA ASP A 25 -14.34 -1.45 1.00
C ASP A 25 -13.06 -2.24 1.20
N LEU A 26 -12.57 -2.32 2.44
CA LEU A 26 -11.37 -3.10 2.77
C LEU A 26 -11.60 -4.59 2.54
N ALA A 27 -12.78 -5.10 2.86
CA ALA A 27 -13.12 -6.51 2.60
C ALA A 27 -13.15 -6.81 1.10
N GLU A 28 -13.72 -5.92 0.30
CA GLU A 28 -13.72 -6.04 -1.16
C GLU A 28 -12.30 -6.01 -1.73
N LEU A 29 -11.45 -5.13 -1.21
CA LEU A 29 -10.07 -5.04 -1.62
C LEU A 29 -9.31 -6.35 -1.39
N LYS A 30 -9.53 -6.98 -0.23
CA LYS A 30 -8.94 -8.29 0.07
C LYS A 30 -9.41 -9.37 -0.91
N GLN A 31 -10.70 -9.39 -1.24
CA GLN A 31 -11.24 -10.36 -2.19
C GLN A 31 -10.65 -10.18 -3.57
N MET A 32 -10.50 -8.95 -4.03
CA MET A 32 -9.85 -8.65 -5.30
C MET A 32 -8.39 -9.11 -5.30
N ALA A 33 -7.67 -8.88 -4.20
CA ALA A 33 -6.28 -9.30 -4.06
C ALA A 33 -6.11 -10.82 -4.19
N ARG A 34 -7.03 -11.59 -3.62
CA ARG A 34 -6.97 -13.06 -3.67
C ARG A 34 -7.04 -13.63 -5.08
N LEU A 35 -7.58 -12.86 -6.03
CA LEU A 35 -7.67 -13.25 -7.43
C LEU A 35 -6.40 -12.92 -8.22
N ASN A 36 -5.46 -12.20 -7.63
CA ASN A 36 -4.21 -11.81 -8.27
C ASN A 36 -3.14 -12.87 -8.06
N PRO A 37 -2.22 -13.06 -9.02
CA PRO A 37 -1.13 -14.04 -8.86
C PRO A 37 -0.28 -13.83 -7.61
N ARG A 38 0.03 -12.57 -7.27
CA ARG A 38 0.81 -12.25 -6.08
C ARG A 38 -0.05 -11.96 -4.85
N GLN A 39 -1.37 -12.04 -4.98
CA GLN A 39 -2.36 -11.84 -3.92
C GLN A 39 -2.21 -10.51 -3.17
N ARG A 40 -1.70 -9.49 -3.84
CA ARG A 40 -1.55 -8.14 -3.29
C ARG A 40 -2.28 -7.13 -4.14
N ILE A 41 -2.67 -6.02 -3.54
CA ILE A 41 -3.37 -4.95 -4.23
C ILE A 41 -3.17 -3.64 -3.46
N ARG A 42 -3.24 -2.53 -4.18
CA ARG A 42 -3.29 -1.20 -3.57
C ARG A 42 -4.36 -0.36 -4.24
N ILE A 43 -4.97 0.51 -3.46
CA ILE A 43 -5.85 1.54 -3.98
C ILE A 43 -5.27 2.90 -3.62
N CYS A 44 -5.02 3.70 -4.65
CA CYS A 44 -4.44 5.03 -4.52
C CYS A 44 -5.55 6.05 -4.30
N SER A 45 -5.41 6.87 -3.27
CA SER A 45 -6.34 7.96 -3.02
C SER A 45 -5.95 9.23 -3.77
N HIS A 46 -4.73 9.30 -4.30
CA HIS A 46 -4.37 10.34 -5.26
C HIS A 46 -4.87 9.97 -6.66
N SER A 47 -5.22 10.98 -7.48
CA SER A 47 -5.87 10.75 -8.77
C SER A 47 -4.90 10.30 -9.87
N ASN A 48 -3.62 10.69 -9.77
CA ASN A 48 -2.58 10.30 -10.73
C ASN A 48 -1.19 10.47 -10.10
N ILE A 49 -0.17 9.98 -10.81
CA ILE A 49 1.22 9.98 -10.32
C ILE A 49 1.83 11.38 -10.18
N ASN A 50 1.20 12.40 -10.78
CA ASN A 50 1.68 13.78 -10.72
C ASN A 50 1.11 14.56 -9.54
N ASP A 51 0.22 13.97 -8.75
CA ASP A 51 -0.32 14.63 -7.57
C ASP A 51 0.78 14.88 -6.54
N LYS A 52 0.65 15.99 -5.81
CA LYS A 52 1.66 16.40 -4.82
C LYS A 52 1.72 15.46 -3.63
N ILE A 53 0.60 14.91 -3.22
CA ILE A 53 0.50 13.96 -2.12
C ILE A 53 0.08 12.63 -2.68
N HIS A 54 0.87 11.58 -2.39
CA HIS A 54 0.56 10.21 -2.73
C HIS A 54 0.16 9.47 -1.47
N GLU A 55 -1.02 8.91 -1.48
CA GLU A 55 -1.56 8.16 -0.36
C GLU A 55 -2.28 6.92 -0.87
N MET A 56 -2.06 5.80 -0.21
CA MET A 56 -2.65 4.55 -0.68
C MET A 56 -2.87 3.57 0.46
N ILE A 57 -3.88 2.74 0.29
CA ILE A 57 -4.11 1.58 1.14
C ILE A 57 -3.55 0.37 0.40
N ILE A 58 -2.70 -0.38 1.08
CA ILE A 58 -2.04 -1.55 0.51
C ILE A 58 -2.45 -2.77 1.31
N TYR A 59 -2.87 -3.82 0.61
CA TYR A 59 -3.08 -5.13 1.19
C TYR A 59 -1.95 -6.07 0.77
N HIS A 60 -1.33 -6.71 1.76
CA HIS A 60 -0.35 -7.77 1.55
C HIS A 60 -0.83 -9.05 2.24
N PRO A 61 -0.74 -10.21 1.59
CA PRO A 61 -1.01 -11.47 2.27
C PRO A 61 0.11 -11.81 3.26
N LYS A 62 -0.18 -12.73 4.18
CA LYS A 62 0.81 -13.24 5.12
C LYS A 62 2.02 -13.80 4.36
N GLY A 63 3.21 -13.52 4.86
CA GLY A 63 4.44 -13.99 4.25
C GLY A 63 4.96 -13.14 3.09
N THR A 64 4.31 -12.01 2.80
CA THR A 64 4.79 -11.12 1.76
C THR A 64 6.15 -10.54 2.13
N TYR A 65 7.07 -10.61 1.18
CA TYR A 65 8.36 -9.96 1.25
C TYR A 65 8.37 -8.75 0.33
N VAL A 66 8.75 -7.61 0.87
CA VAL A 66 8.94 -6.38 0.09
C VAL A 66 10.44 -6.12 -0.01
N ARG A 67 10.95 -6.11 -1.23
CA ARG A 67 12.35 -5.89 -1.52
C ARG A 67 12.81 -4.54 -0.96
N PRO A 68 13.99 -4.45 -0.33
CA PRO A 68 14.53 -3.16 0.11
C PRO A 68 14.59 -2.15 -1.03
N HIS A 69 14.08 -0.95 -0.77
CA HIS A 69 14.08 0.13 -1.75
C HIS A 69 14.05 1.46 -1.00
N LYS A 70 14.36 2.54 -1.70
CA LYS A 70 14.18 3.89 -1.17
C LYS A 70 13.57 4.81 -2.22
N HIS A 71 12.87 5.82 -1.73
CA HIS A 71 12.30 6.88 -2.57
C HIS A 71 13.14 8.14 -2.41
N LEU A 72 13.73 8.58 -3.51
CA LEU A 72 14.55 9.79 -3.51
C LEU A 72 13.65 11.03 -3.54
N GLY A 73 13.94 11.98 -2.65
CA GLY A 73 13.20 13.24 -2.60
C GLY A 73 11.77 13.15 -2.09
N LYS A 74 11.41 12.06 -1.43
CA LYS A 74 10.06 11.85 -0.88
C LYS A 74 10.14 11.31 0.54
N ASP A 75 9.26 11.82 1.41
CA ASP A 75 9.04 11.27 2.74
C ASP A 75 7.88 10.29 2.69
N GLU A 76 7.92 9.29 3.57
CA GLU A 76 6.86 8.29 3.68
C GLU A 76 6.37 8.19 5.12
N SER A 77 5.08 7.95 5.26
CA SER A 77 4.44 7.66 6.53
C SER A 77 3.63 6.39 6.39
N PHE A 78 3.70 5.51 7.40
CA PHE A 78 2.95 4.26 7.42
C PHE A 78 2.01 4.21 8.60
N HIS A 79 0.81 3.72 8.33
CA HIS A 79 -0.17 3.41 9.36
C HIS A 79 -0.65 1.98 9.14
N LEU A 80 -0.40 1.10 10.10
CA LEU A 80 -0.87 -0.28 10.03
C LEU A 80 -2.32 -0.35 10.50
N ILE A 81 -3.24 -0.65 9.58
CA ILE A 81 -4.66 -0.72 9.88
C ILE A 81 -5.00 -2.04 10.58
N SER A 82 -4.46 -3.15 10.10
CA SER A 82 -4.65 -4.46 10.73
C SER A 82 -3.52 -5.40 10.37
N GLY A 83 -3.34 -6.43 11.19
CA GLY A 83 -2.29 -7.43 10.99
C GLY A 83 -0.98 -7.05 11.66
N GLU A 84 0.09 -7.68 11.21
CA GLU A 84 1.43 -7.50 11.77
C GLU A 84 2.46 -7.44 10.66
N ILE A 85 3.45 -6.56 10.81
CA ILE A 85 4.59 -6.48 9.90
C ILE A 85 5.87 -6.27 10.69
N ASP A 86 6.99 -6.67 10.10
CA ASP A 86 8.32 -6.30 10.56
C ASP A 86 8.86 -5.20 9.64
N CYS A 87 9.19 -4.06 10.23
CA CYS A 87 9.75 -2.94 9.50
C CYS A 87 11.27 -2.94 9.68
N ILE A 88 11.99 -2.96 8.56
CA ILE A 88 13.46 -3.02 8.57
C ILE A 88 14.00 -1.83 7.80
N ILE A 89 14.81 -1.01 8.47
CA ILE A 89 15.41 0.18 7.90
C ILE A 89 16.89 -0.10 7.66
N PHE A 90 17.35 0.21 6.44
CA PHE A 90 18.75 0.05 6.05
C PHE A 90 19.44 1.40 5.96
N ASN A 91 20.75 1.41 6.26
CA ASN A 91 21.57 2.58 5.99
C ASN A 91 22.03 2.58 4.53
N ASN A 92 22.79 3.62 4.14
CA ASN A 92 23.27 3.75 2.77
C ASN A 92 24.29 2.70 2.35
N GLN A 93 24.87 1.96 3.28
CA GLN A 93 25.78 0.85 3.02
C GLN A 93 25.07 -0.50 2.92
N GLY A 94 23.74 -0.50 3.04
CA GLY A 94 22.95 -1.73 2.97
C GLY A 94 22.89 -2.54 4.27
N ALA A 95 23.41 -1.99 5.38
CA ALA A 95 23.30 -2.62 6.68
C ALA A 95 22.01 -2.22 7.40
N VAL A 96 21.48 -3.11 8.23
CA VAL A 96 20.28 -2.81 9.01
C VAL A 96 20.63 -1.78 10.08
N SER A 97 19.97 -0.62 10.02
CA SER A 97 20.13 0.43 11.03
C SER A 97 19.07 0.34 12.13
N LYS A 98 17.88 -0.16 11.79
CA LYS A 98 16.77 -0.29 12.72
C LYS A 98 15.81 -1.38 12.25
N ALA A 99 15.30 -2.16 13.19
CA ALA A 99 14.26 -3.15 12.93
C ALA A 99 13.27 -3.14 14.07
N PHE A 100 11.97 -3.17 13.75
CA PHE A 100 10.93 -3.15 14.76
C PHE A 100 9.64 -3.78 14.23
N PRO A 101 8.87 -4.46 15.10
CA PRO A 101 7.57 -4.96 14.75
C PRO A 101 6.53 -3.84 14.80
N MET A 102 5.50 -3.97 13.95
CA MET A 102 4.29 -3.15 13.98
C MET A 102 3.08 -4.08 14.04
N GLY A 103 2.12 -3.73 14.88
CA GLY A 103 0.90 -4.53 15.00
C GLY A 103 0.48 -4.80 16.41
#